data_6393cd96dd7c55eb921dc1c2a52ea2a0
#
_entry.id   6393cd96dd7c55eb921dc1c2a52ea2a0
#
_cell.length_a   1.000
_cell.length_b   1.000
_cell.length_c   1.000
_cell.angle_alpha   90.00
_cell.angle_beta   90.00
_cell.angle_gamma   90.00
#
_symmetry.space_group_name_H-M   'P 1'
#
loop_
_entity.id
_entity.type
_entity.pdbx_description
1 polymer ?
#
loop_
_entity_poly.entity_id
_entity_poly.type
_entity_poly.pdbx_seq_one_letter_code
_entity_poly.pdbx_strand_id
1 'polypeptide(L)'
;TMAYQNYDVTVGGGAPGTTGGDQNGSNSVFDTITSAGGGGGKGSDGAGGSGGGGSRDSSPGGVGNSPPVSPPQGSNGGTGIFAAPQYGGGGGGGAGGNGSNGNSSSGGPGGPGTSNSITGSAVTRGGGGGGGTFAGPSGGNGGPGGGGGQSTAGTANTGAGGGASV
;
A
#
# COMPACT_ATOMS: atom_id res chain seq x y z
N THR A 1 -25.69 -32.80 6.47
CA THR A 1 -26.40 -31.49 6.36
C THR A 1 -25.43 -30.41 6.82
N MET A 2 -24.99 -29.53 5.91
CA MET A 2 -24.27 -28.34 6.33
C MET A 2 -25.24 -27.43 7.08
N ALA A 3 -24.90 -27.07 8.32
CA ALA A 3 -25.67 -26.10 9.06
C ALA A 3 -25.43 -24.72 8.41
N TYR A 4 -26.48 -23.96 8.18
CA TYR A 4 -26.36 -22.54 7.80
C TYR A 4 -25.79 -21.79 9.00
N GLN A 5 -24.63 -21.16 8.83
CA GLN A 5 -24.02 -20.31 9.83
C GLN A 5 -23.92 -18.90 9.27
N ASN A 6 -24.31 -17.91 10.07
CA ASN A 6 -24.09 -16.52 9.75
C ASN A 6 -22.68 -16.13 10.14
N TYR A 7 -21.99 -15.42 9.27
CA TYR A 7 -20.67 -14.86 9.53
C TYR A 7 -20.74 -13.33 9.46
N ASP A 8 -20.21 -12.68 10.47
CA ASP A 8 -20.07 -11.23 10.45
C ASP A 8 -18.91 -10.83 9.53
N VAL A 9 -19.18 -9.87 8.64
CA VAL A 9 -18.18 -9.32 7.72
C VAL A 9 -18.06 -7.82 7.95
N THR A 10 -16.87 -7.37 8.32
CA THR A 10 -16.53 -5.95 8.39
C THR A 10 -15.49 -5.63 7.33
N VAL A 11 -15.76 -4.66 6.49
CA VAL A 11 -14.78 -4.15 5.52
C VAL A 11 -14.13 -2.90 6.10
N GLY A 12 -12.81 -2.94 6.30
CA GLY A 12 -12.05 -1.81 6.79
C GLY A 12 -12.07 -0.63 5.83
N GLY A 13 -12.20 0.57 6.35
CA GLY A 13 -12.05 1.81 5.58
C GLY A 13 -10.59 2.06 5.21
N GLY A 14 -10.36 2.67 4.05
CA GLY A 14 -9.04 3.21 3.70
C GLY A 14 -8.64 4.35 4.66
N ALA A 15 -7.33 4.62 4.76
CA ALA A 15 -6.86 5.77 5.48
C ALA A 15 -7.37 7.08 4.83
N PRO A 16 -7.80 8.07 5.63
CA PRO A 16 -8.12 9.38 5.07
C PRO A 16 -6.86 10.02 4.50
N GLY A 17 -6.92 10.51 3.26
CA GLY A 17 -5.82 11.19 2.58
C GLY A 17 -5.57 12.60 3.14
N THR A 18 -5.17 12.69 4.40
CA THR A 18 -4.86 13.97 5.05
C THR A 18 -3.38 14.31 4.94
N THR A 19 -3.06 15.57 4.70
CA THR A 19 -1.69 16.08 4.77
C THR A 19 -1.16 15.97 6.20
N GLY A 20 -0.11 15.19 6.41
CA GLY A 20 0.67 15.16 7.65
C GLY A 20 0.37 14.07 8.67
N GLY A 21 -0.42 13.06 8.34
CA GLY A 21 -0.74 11.96 9.26
C GLY A 21 -0.28 10.58 8.78
N ASP A 22 0.39 9.86 9.67
CA ASP A 22 0.69 8.43 9.52
C ASP A 22 -0.60 7.64 9.81
N GLN A 23 -1.54 7.66 8.86
CA GLN A 23 -2.80 6.99 9.08
C GLN A 23 -2.83 5.68 8.30
N ASN A 24 -2.92 4.59 9.04
CA ASN A 24 -3.16 3.28 8.47
C ASN A 24 -4.64 3.10 8.13
N GLY A 25 -4.92 2.28 7.14
CA GLY A 25 -6.28 1.80 6.89
C GLY A 25 -6.78 0.95 8.07
N SER A 26 -8.09 0.87 8.22
CA SER A 26 -8.72 0.02 9.23
C SER A 26 -8.68 -1.46 8.82
N ASN A 27 -8.70 -2.35 9.80
CA ASN A 27 -8.74 -3.80 9.56
C ASN A 27 -10.07 -4.23 8.93
N SER A 28 -9.99 -5.25 8.07
CA SER A 28 -11.15 -6.02 7.64
C SER A 28 -11.26 -7.30 8.46
N VAL A 29 -12.47 -7.71 8.79
CA VAL A 29 -12.72 -8.90 9.61
C VAL A 29 -13.78 -9.78 8.93
N PHE A 30 -13.50 -11.06 8.86
CA PHE A 30 -14.43 -12.10 8.48
C PHE A 30 -14.47 -13.13 9.61
N ASP A 31 -15.54 -13.14 10.37
CA ASP A 31 -15.67 -14.00 11.58
C ASP A 31 -14.48 -13.75 12.54
N THR A 32 -13.65 -14.75 12.74
CA THR A 32 -12.44 -14.69 13.59
C THR A 32 -11.17 -14.27 12.83
N ILE A 33 -11.24 -14.15 11.50
CA ILE A 33 -10.10 -13.83 10.64
C ILE A 33 -9.99 -12.32 10.49
N THR A 34 -8.86 -11.73 10.91
CA THR A 34 -8.56 -10.32 10.75
C THR A 34 -7.47 -10.11 9.70
N SER A 35 -7.76 -9.29 8.69
CA SER A 35 -6.78 -8.74 7.76
C SER A 35 -6.42 -7.33 8.17
N ALA A 36 -5.17 -7.06 8.40
CA ALA A 36 -4.70 -5.73 8.77
C ALA A 36 -4.87 -4.73 7.62
N GLY A 37 -5.26 -3.51 7.97
CA GLY A 37 -5.26 -2.40 7.03
C GLY A 37 -3.87 -2.09 6.48
N GLY A 38 -3.80 -1.45 5.33
CA GLY A 38 -2.55 -0.99 4.72
C GLY A 38 -1.89 0.14 5.53
N GLY A 39 -0.58 0.19 5.54
CA GLY A 39 0.20 1.21 6.21
C GLY A 39 0.19 2.57 5.50
N GLY A 40 0.26 3.65 6.26
CA GLY A 40 0.38 5.01 5.77
C GLY A 40 1.73 5.32 5.13
N GLY A 41 1.79 6.31 4.27
CA GLY A 41 2.96 6.65 3.44
C GLY A 41 3.97 7.60 4.08
N LYS A 42 4.31 7.46 5.37
CA LYS A 42 5.26 8.38 6.02
C LYS A 42 6.28 7.64 6.90
N GLY A 43 7.29 7.09 6.25
CA GLY A 43 8.44 6.51 6.94
C GLY A 43 8.18 5.16 7.60
N SER A 44 9.02 4.79 8.56
CA SER A 44 9.06 3.48 9.22
C SER A 44 7.79 3.11 9.99
N ASP A 45 6.96 4.08 10.33
CA ASP A 45 5.73 3.88 11.12
C ASP A 45 4.54 3.42 10.26
N GLY A 46 4.71 3.42 8.95
CA GLY A 46 3.68 2.93 8.01
C GLY A 46 3.58 1.41 7.92
N ALA A 47 3.74 0.69 9.02
CA ALA A 47 3.55 -0.76 9.05
C ALA A 47 2.07 -1.14 8.93
N GLY A 48 1.77 -2.24 8.26
CA GLY A 48 0.39 -2.71 8.07
C GLY A 48 0.33 -4.05 7.37
N GLY A 49 -0.86 -4.43 6.91
CA GLY A 49 -1.02 -5.60 6.03
C GLY A 49 -0.06 -5.51 4.85
N SER A 50 -0.09 -4.40 4.11
CA SER A 50 1.00 -3.95 3.25
C SER A 50 1.59 -2.67 3.81
N GLY A 51 2.91 -2.50 3.77
CA GLY A 51 3.59 -1.34 4.31
C GLY A 51 3.49 -0.10 3.42
N GLY A 52 3.41 1.08 4.00
CA GLY A 52 3.47 2.35 3.27
C GLY A 52 4.85 2.65 2.69
N GLY A 53 4.91 3.49 1.66
CA GLY A 53 6.19 3.96 1.09
C GLY A 53 6.92 4.93 2.02
N GLY A 54 8.25 4.86 2.05
CA GLY A 54 9.10 5.78 2.79
C GLY A 54 9.09 7.19 2.21
N SER A 55 9.17 8.18 3.10
CA SER A 55 9.22 9.57 2.68
C SER A 55 10.59 9.95 2.08
N ARG A 56 10.60 11.05 1.35
CA ARG A 56 11.75 11.56 0.59
C ARG A 56 12.99 11.96 1.41
N ASP A 57 12.94 11.85 2.72
CA ASP A 57 14.04 12.14 3.65
C ASP A 57 14.90 10.92 3.97
N SER A 58 14.99 9.96 3.05
CA SER A 58 15.66 8.66 3.19
C SER A 58 15.02 7.74 4.25
N SER A 59 13.75 7.95 4.55
CA SER A 59 13.03 7.06 5.46
C SER A 59 12.80 5.68 4.83
N PRO A 60 12.98 4.60 5.59
CA PRO A 60 12.62 3.27 5.14
C PRO A 60 11.11 3.19 4.87
N GLY A 61 10.71 2.32 3.98
CA GLY A 61 9.30 1.98 3.83
C GLY A 61 8.77 1.20 5.03
N GLY A 62 7.47 1.28 5.25
CA GLY A 62 6.79 0.53 6.30
C GLY A 62 6.88 -0.98 6.09
N VAL A 63 6.88 -1.71 7.19
CA VAL A 63 6.89 -3.18 7.17
C VAL A 63 5.51 -3.70 6.80
N GLY A 64 5.46 -4.60 5.82
CA GLY A 64 4.27 -5.38 5.47
C GLY A 64 4.11 -6.60 6.38
N ASN A 65 2.97 -7.29 6.26
CA ASN A 65 2.62 -8.43 7.11
C ASN A 65 2.77 -8.11 8.61
N SER A 66 2.24 -6.96 9.02
CA SER A 66 2.26 -6.51 10.41
C SER A 66 0.81 -6.34 10.93
N PRO A 67 0.40 -7.07 11.99
CA PRO A 67 1.16 -8.12 12.69
C PRO A 67 1.49 -9.32 11.77
N PRO A 68 2.58 -10.05 12.05
CA PRO A 68 2.99 -11.17 11.20
C PRO A 68 1.99 -12.34 11.26
N VAL A 69 1.59 -12.82 10.10
CA VAL A 69 0.72 -13.98 9.91
C VAL A 69 1.27 -14.89 8.81
N SER A 70 0.79 -16.12 8.75
CA SER A 70 1.15 -17.08 7.70
C SER A 70 -0.13 -17.67 7.08
N PRO A 71 -0.31 -17.60 5.74
CA PRO A 71 0.56 -16.91 4.78
C PRO A 71 0.59 -15.38 4.98
N PRO A 72 1.65 -14.70 4.49
CA PRO A 72 1.76 -13.25 4.62
C PRO A 72 0.58 -12.51 3.96
N GLN A 73 0.09 -11.45 4.61
CA GLN A 73 -1.04 -10.67 4.11
C GLN A 73 -0.65 -9.47 3.22
N GLY A 74 0.66 -9.20 3.09
CA GLY A 74 1.17 -8.15 2.21
C GLY A 74 2.68 -7.96 2.37
N SER A 75 3.22 -6.96 1.68
CA SER A 75 4.65 -6.76 1.48
C SER A 75 5.12 -5.38 1.94
N ASN A 76 6.43 -5.19 2.05
CA ASN A 76 7.03 -3.94 2.53
C ASN A 76 6.90 -2.81 1.51
N GLY A 77 6.84 -1.58 2.01
CA GLY A 77 7.06 -0.40 1.19
C GLY A 77 8.54 -0.22 0.81
N GLY A 78 8.77 0.54 -0.26
CA GLY A 78 10.09 0.96 -0.69
C GLY A 78 10.63 2.12 0.15
N THR A 79 11.94 2.29 0.18
CA THR A 79 12.62 3.39 0.87
C THR A 79 12.58 4.66 0.04
N GLY A 80 12.39 5.82 0.68
CA GLY A 80 12.60 7.11 0.05
C GLY A 80 14.07 7.47 -0.03
N ILE A 81 14.41 8.47 -0.86
CA ILE A 81 15.78 8.95 -1.01
C ILE A 81 15.87 10.47 -0.85
N PHE A 82 16.91 10.90 -0.11
CA PHE A 82 17.30 12.29 0.01
C PHE A 82 18.46 12.56 -0.96
N ALA A 83 18.16 13.10 -2.13
CA ALA A 83 19.16 13.36 -3.16
C ALA A 83 18.86 14.72 -3.83
N ALA A 84 19.38 15.81 -3.18
CA ALA A 84 19.18 17.17 -3.69
C ALA A 84 19.67 17.33 -5.16
N PRO A 85 18.99 18.14 -5.99
CA PRO A 85 17.79 18.93 -5.70
C PRO A 85 16.46 18.17 -5.82
N GLN A 86 16.49 16.89 -6.15
CA GLN A 86 15.33 16.07 -6.43
C GLN A 86 15.23 14.94 -5.40
N TYR A 87 14.03 14.74 -4.86
CA TYR A 87 13.80 13.79 -3.78
C TYR A 87 12.68 12.84 -4.18
N GLY A 88 12.96 11.50 -4.15
CA GLY A 88 11.96 10.49 -4.46
C GLY A 88 11.50 9.74 -3.22
N GLY A 89 10.20 9.72 -2.95
CA GLY A 89 9.59 8.83 -1.97
C GLY A 89 9.52 7.39 -2.48
N GLY A 90 9.52 6.41 -1.59
CA GLY A 90 9.32 5.00 -1.92
C GLY A 90 7.86 4.72 -2.29
N GLY A 91 7.61 3.70 -3.09
CA GLY A 91 6.27 3.17 -3.35
C GLY A 91 5.77 2.30 -2.21
N GLY A 92 4.46 2.25 -1.98
CA GLY A 92 3.84 1.36 -1.01
C GLY A 92 3.94 -0.11 -1.43
N GLY A 93 3.97 -1.03 -0.47
CA GLY A 93 3.89 -2.46 -0.72
C GLY A 93 2.52 -2.86 -1.28
N GLY A 94 2.48 -3.89 -2.09
CA GLY A 94 1.26 -4.54 -2.54
C GLY A 94 1.01 -5.88 -1.83
N ALA A 95 -0.12 -6.49 -2.10
CA ALA A 95 -0.42 -7.83 -1.57
C ALA A 95 0.53 -8.91 -2.14
N GLY A 96 1.06 -8.71 -3.34
CA GLY A 96 1.90 -9.67 -4.05
C GLY A 96 3.40 -9.33 -4.10
N GLY A 97 3.82 -8.14 -3.65
CA GLY A 97 5.23 -7.79 -3.67
C GLY A 97 5.56 -6.41 -3.11
N ASN A 98 6.84 -6.18 -2.85
CA ASN A 98 7.33 -4.95 -2.26
C ASN A 98 7.15 -3.74 -3.21
N GLY A 99 6.96 -2.57 -2.60
CA GLY A 99 7.13 -1.32 -3.29
C GLY A 99 8.61 -1.07 -3.65
N SER A 100 8.83 -0.30 -4.70
CA SER A 100 10.17 0.08 -5.14
C SER A 100 10.70 1.30 -4.40
N ASN A 101 12.01 1.39 -4.25
CA ASN A 101 12.63 2.58 -3.68
C ASN A 101 12.46 3.78 -4.62
N GLY A 102 12.38 4.96 -4.04
CA GLY A 102 12.56 6.19 -4.78
C GLY A 102 13.99 6.34 -5.26
N ASN A 103 14.22 7.23 -6.19
CA ASN A 103 15.55 7.59 -6.69
C ASN A 103 15.68 9.11 -6.85
N SER A 104 16.88 9.58 -7.30
CA SER A 104 17.19 11.01 -7.46
C SER A 104 16.37 11.73 -8.55
N SER A 105 15.54 11.02 -9.31
CA SER A 105 14.75 11.62 -10.40
C SER A 105 13.26 11.28 -10.33
N SER A 106 12.86 10.25 -9.55
CA SER A 106 11.46 9.82 -9.51
C SER A 106 11.08 9.16 -8.18
N GLY A 107 9.77 9.19 -7.89
CA GLY A 107 9.19 8.33 -6.87
C GLY A 107 9.23 6.86 -7.26
N GLY A 108 9.32 5.98 -6.28
CA GLY A 108 9.29 4.53 -6.48
C GLY A 108 7.90 4.03 -6.89
N PRO A 109 7.80 3.12 -7.87
CA PRO A 109 6.55 2.43 -8.16
C PRO A 109 5.99 1.65 -6.96
N GLY A 110 4.66 1.57 -6.87
CA GLY A 110 3.98 0.70 -5.93
C GLY A 110 4.17 -0.78 -6.24
N GLY A 111 4.15 -1.61 -5.21
CA GLY A 111 4.25 -3.06 -5.31
C GLY A 111 3.02 -3.70 -5.97
N PRO A 112 3.18 -4.84 -6.64
CA PRO A 112 2.08 -5.51 -7.30
C PRO A 112 1.08 -6.08 -6.29
N GLY A 113 -0.18 -6.11 -6.71
CA GLY A 113 -1.23 -6.87 -6.04
C GLY A 113 -1.16 -8.36 -6.35
N THR A 114 -2.08 -9.12 -5.78
CA THR A 114 -2.23 -10.55 -6.01
C THR A 114 -3.45 -10.85 -6.87
N SER A 115 -3.28 -11.74 -7.83
CA SER A 115 -4.37 -12.22 -8.67
C SER A 115 -5.03 -13.45 -8.04
N ASN A 116 -6.35 -13.48 -8.05
CA ASN A 116 -7.12 -14.67 -7.69
C ASN A 116 -8.38 -14.78 -8.56
N SER A 117 -8.97 -15.97 -8.61
CA SER A 117 -10.15 -16.28 -9.43
C SER A 117 -11.39 -16.65 -8.61
N ILE A 118 -11.44 -16.24 -7.34
CA ILE A 118 -12.55 -16.56 -6.43
C ILE A 118 -13.92 -16.06 -6.93
N THR A 119 -13.91 -15.03 -7.78
CA THR A 119 -15.13 -14.47 -8.42
C THR A 119 -15.42 -15.04 -9.82
N GLY A 120 -14.76 -16.15 -10.19
CA GLY A 120 -14.94 -16.83 -11.49
C GLY A 120 -13.91 -16.46 -12.55
N SER A 121 -13.39 -15.24 -12.55
CA SER A 121 -12.32 -14.78 -13.44
C SER A 121 -11.14 -14.24 -12.65
N ALA A 122 -9.93 -14.35 -13.20
CA ALA A 122 -8.74 -13.85 -12.56
C ALA A 122 -8.76 -12.31 -12.45
N VAL A 123 -8.73 -11.79 -11.23
CA VAL A 123 -8.70 -10.36 -10.96
C VAL A 123 -7.55 -10.05 -10.01
N THR A 124 -6.70 -9.10 -10.38
CA THR A 124 -5.61 -8.61 -9.54
C THR A 124 -6.12 -7.50 -8.62
N ARG A 125 -5.82 -7.59 -7.32
CA ARG A 125 -6.24 -6.62 -6.28
C ARG A 125 -5.10 -6.32 -5.32
N GLY A 126 -5.22 -5.22 -4.58
CA GLY A 126 -4.27 -4.90 -3.52
C GLY A 126 -2.92 -4.38 -4.03
N GLY A 127 -2.89 -3.64 -5.12
CA GLY A 127 -1.69 -2.95 -5.60
C GLY A 127 -1.28 -1.80 -4.68
N GLY A 128 0.02 -1.59 -4.46
CA GLY A 128 0.56 -0.49 -3.67
C GLY A 128 0.48 0.86 -4.39
N GLY A 129 0.45 1.95 -3.65
CA GLY A 129 0.51 3.31 -4.22
C GLY A 129 1.91 3.71 -4.67
N GLY A 130 2.01 4.59 -5.66
CA GLY A 130 3.29 5.17 -6.11
C GLY A 130 3.83 6.22 -5.15
N GLY A 131 5.15 6.31 -5.02
CA GLY A 131 5.84 7.33 -4.24
C GLY A 131 5.78 8.71 -4.88
N GLY A 132 5.79 9.76 -4.05
CA GLY A 132 5.85 11.14 -4.52
C GLY A 132 7.26 11.57 -4.89
N THR A 133 7.37 12.71 -5.63
CA THR A 133 8.64 13.42 -5.82
C THR A 133 8.51 14.86 -5.40
N PHE A 134 9.64 15.47 -5.00
CA PHE A 134 9.75 16.91 -4.87
C PHE A 134 10.81 17.41 -5.86
N ALA A 135 10.43 18.35 -6.68
CA ALA A 135 11.24 18.91 -7.77
C ALA A 135 11.73 17.87 -8.83
N GLY A 136 11.23 16.65 -8.78
CA GLY A 136 11.55 15.60 -9.76
C GLY A 136 10.54 15.58 -10.93
N PRO A 137 10.93 15.03 -12.08
CA PRO A 137 10.08 15.04 -13.27
C PRO A 137 8.87 14.11 -13.17
N SER A 138 8.91 13.06 -12.35
CA SER A 138 7.78 12.13 -12.28
C SER A 138 7.67 11.41 -10.94
N GLY A 139 6.47 11.31 -10.44
CA GLY A 139 6.13 10.41 -9.35
C GLY A 139 6.13 8.94 -9.76
N GLY A 140 6.05 8.07 -8.78
CA GLY A 140 5.93 6.64 -8.98
C GLY A 140 4.55 6.25 -9.53
N ASN A 141 4.52 5.26 -10.39
CA ASN A 141 3.27 4.64 -10.83
C ASN A 141 2.68 3.77 -9.70
N GLY A 142 1.37 3.66 -9.66
CA GLY A 142 0.71 2.67 -8.81
C GLY A 142 0.99 1.24 -9.28
N GLY A 143 1.02 0.31 -8.34
CA GLY A 143 1.19 -1.11 -8.63
C GLY A 143 -0.05 -1.73 -9.28
N PRO A 144 0.13 -2.78 -10.11
CA PRO A 144 -0.98 -3.54 -10.67
C PRO A 144 -1.93 -4.04 -9.57
N GLY A 145 -3.22 -3.99 -9.83
CA GLY A 145 -4.25 -4.33 -8.85
C GLY A 145 -4.91 -3.10 -8.22
N GLY A 146 -4.87 -1.96 -8.91
CA GLY A 146 -5.60 -0.76 -8.57
C GLY A 146 -4.82 0.29 -7.81
N GLY A 147 -3.49 0.15 -7.65
CA GLY A 147 -2.66 1.16 -7.00
C GLY A 147 -2.72 2.52 -7.69
N GLY A 148 -2.88 3.59 -6.93
CA GLY A 148 -2.82 4.96 -7.43
C GLY A 148 -1.38 5.40 -7.67
N GLY A 149 -1.11 6.07 -8.78
CA GLY A 149 0.14 6.81 -8.99
C GLY A 149 0.20 8.06 -8.13
N GLN A 150 1.33 8.79 -8.18
CA GLN A 150 1.48 10.04 -7.42
C GLN A 150 0.24 10.92 -7.54
N SER A 151 -0.22 11.44 -6.40
CA SER A 151 -1.41 12.31 -6.27
C SER A 151 -2.72 11.71 -6.77
N THR A 152 -2.77 10.40 -6.95
CA THR A 152 -3.96 9.67 -7.42
C THR A 152 -4.42 8.69 -6.33
N ALA A 153 -5.72 8.66 -6.08
CA ALA A 153 -6.30 7.67 -5.18
C ALA A 153 -6.16 6.25 -5.76
N GLY A 154 -6.10 5.27 -4.91
CA GLY A 154 -6.25 3.87 -5.31
C GLY A 154 -7.65 3.62 -5.89
N THR A 155 -7.74 2.65 -6.79
CA THR A 155 -9.03 2.25 -7.38
C THR A 155 -9.95 1.71 -6.27
N ALA A 156 -11.15 2.26 -6.22
CA ALA A 156 -12.16 1.85 -5.24
C ALA A 156 -12.46 0.35 -5.32
N ASN A 157 -12.76 -0.26 -4.18
CA ASN A 157 -13.12 -1.68 -4.05
C ASN A 157 -12.06 -2.70 -4.50
N THR A 158 -10.80 -2.27 -4.59
CA THR A 158 -9.67 -3.17 -4.91
C THR A 158 -8.75 -3.44 -3.71
N GLY A 159 -8.94 -2.74 -2.60
CA GLY A 159 -8.01 -2.80 -1.45
C GLY A 159 -6.63 -2.20 -1.77
N ALA A 160 -6.55 -1.37 -2.79
CA ALA A 160 -5.30 -0.79 -3.25
C ALA A 160 -4.95 0.52 -2.55
N GLY A 161 -3.65 0.80 -2.43
CA GLY A 161 -3.15 2.04 -1.86
C GLY A 161 -3.23 3.24 -2.82
N GLY A 162 -3.46 4.43 -2.26
CA GLY A 162 -3.32 5.69 -2.99
C GLY A 162 -1.85 6.09 -3.12
N GLY A 163 -1.53 6.87 -4.15
CA GLY A 163 -0.20 7.43 -4.34
C GLY A 163 0.07 8.62 -3.42
N ALA A 164 1.34 8.85 -3.13
CA ALA A 164 1.77 9.97 -2.30
C ALA A 164 1.47 11.32 -2.94
N SER A 165 1.01 12.28 -2.13
CA SER A 165 0.90 13.68 -2.55
C SER A 165 2.28 14.36 -2.58
N VAL A 166 2.40 15.44 -3.36
CA VAL A 166 3.58 16.34 -3.40
C VAL A 166 3.43 17.48 -2.43
#